data_dd86fd30e45ba3cf134c6e4cd5ed280e
#
_entry.id   dd86fd30e45ba3cf134c6e4cd5ed280e
#
_cell.length_a   1.000
_cell.length_b   1.000
_cell.length_c   1.000
_cell.angle_alpha   90.00
_cell.angle_beta   90.00
_cell.angle_gamma   90.00
#
_symmetry.space_group_name_H-M   'P 1'
#
loop_
_entity.id
_entity.type
_entity.pdbx_description
1 polymer ?
#
loop_
_entity_poly.entity_id
_entity_poly.type
_entity_poly.pdbx_seq_one_letter_code
_entity_poly.pdbx_strand_id
1 'polypeptide(L)'
;MKDVIHYARRFVQIPSLSGEEKELAFFIRDILNEFGLDKVHIDELGDVIGFVKGRSLRPLVVLEGHMDHVSPGNLELWKCQPYSAEVINGNIFGRGAVDMKASIAAMTFAAKEVSSKEHEGTLVLCFVVHEETVEGTAIRHIIKRAIRGVPDLVVLGEATNLDLGIGHRGRAVINVELSGRTAHASMPELGLNALHAASKLIKYIEEELNPDLPLHQKLGKATIATISLDASPKAGPQIPDLSRILFDRRMI
;
A
#
# COMPACT_ATOMS: atom_id res chain seq x y z
N MET A 1 -22.34 22.27 1.55
CA MET A 1 -22.14 21.07 0.72
C MET A 1 -20.83 20.42 1.16
N LYS A 2 -20.83 19.12 1.45
CA LYS A 2 -19.57 18.40 1.76
C LYS A 2 -18.70 18.39 0.50
N ASP A 3 -17.46 18.83 0.59
CA ASP A 3 -16.50 18.90 -0.51
C ASP A 3 -15.50 17.74 -0.49
N VAL A 4 -14.61 17.68 -1.46
CA VAL A 4 -13.56 16.65 -1.56
C VAL A 4 -12.67 16.62 -0.31
N ILE A 5 -12.39 17.80 0.28
CA ILE A 5 -11.55 17.90 1.49
C ILE A 5 -12.24 17.26 2.68
N HIS A 6 -13.57 17.45 2.82
CA HIS A 6 -14.34 16.79 3.87
C HIS A 6 -14.21 15.26 3.78
N TYR A 7 -14.37 14.66 2.59
CA TYR A 7 -14.28 13.20 2.43
C TYR A 7 -12.82 12.69 2.56
N ALA A 8 -11.82 13.42 2.04
CA ALA A 8 -10.43 13.08 2.25
C ALA A 8 -10.11 13.00 3.75
N ARG A 9 -10.54 13.98 4.53
CA ARG A 9 -10.38 13.95 6.00
C ARG A 9 -11.10 12.77 6.64
N ARG A 10 -12.36 12.51 6.24
CA ARG A 10 -13.14 11.38 6.76
C ARG A 10 -12.49 10.04 6.47
N PHE A 11 -11.92 9.87 5.27
CA PHE A 11 -11.21 8.63 4.91
C PHE A 11 -9.94 8.44 5.75
N VAL A 12 -9.19 9.52 5.99
CA VAL A 12 -8.00 9.47 6.87
C VAL A 12 -8.38 9.16 8.33
N GLN A 13 -9.53 9.65 8.80
CA GLN A 13 -10.04 9.40 10.16
C GLN A 13 -10.44 7.95 10.41
N ILE A 14 -10.68 7.17 9.38
CA ILE A 14 -11.00 5.74 9.50
C ILE A 14 -9.71 4.95 9.33
N PRO A 15 -9.14 4.34 10.39
CA PRO A 15 -8.00 3.45 10.26
C PRO A 15 -8.33 2.28 9.33
N SER A 16 -7.39 1.92 8.47
CA SER A 16 -7.53 0.79 7.54
C SER A 16 -6.16 0.18 7.26
N LEU A 17 -5.58 -0.46 8.26
CA LEU A 17 -4.39 -1.28 8.06
C LEU A 17 -4.70 -2.39 7.06
N SER A 18 -3.68 -2.89 6.33
CA SER A 18 -3.87 -4.02 5.42
C SER A 18 -4.53 -5.19 6.14
N GLY A 19 -5.72 -5.61 5.69
CA GLY A 19 -6.60 -6.60 6.32
C GLY A 19 -7.67 -6.02 7.25
N GLU A 20 -7.68 -4.72 7.48
CA GLU A 20 -8.64 -4.03 8.37
C GLU A 20 -9.43 -2.93 7.64
N GLU A 21 -9.56 -3.02 6.31
CA GLU A 21 -10.15 -1.97 5.44
C GLU A 21 -11.69 -1.92 5.50
N LYS A 22 -12.33 -2.89 6.14
CA LYS A 22 -13.79 -3.12 6.10
C LYS A 22 -14.62 -1.89 6.43
N GLU A 23 -14.26 -1.13 7.48
CA GLU A 23 -15.01 0.07 7.89
C GLU A 23 -14.93 1.14 6.81
N LEU A 24 -13.75 1.39 6.26
CA LEU A 24 -13.53 2.34 5.18
C LEU A 24 -14.27 1.91 3.90
N ALA A 25 -14.22 0.61 3.56
CA ALA A 25 -14.92 0.07 2.39
C ALA A 25 -16.44 0.31 2.47
N PHE A 26 -17.05 0.04 3.62
CA PHE A 26 -18.47 0.34 3.82
C PHE A 26 -18.78 1.84 3.72
N PHE A 27 -17.95 2.68 4.31
CA PHE A 27 -18.12 4.12 4.27
C PHE A 27 -18.04 4.66 2.83
N ILE A 28 -17.06 4.21 2.04
CA ILE A 28 -16.91 4.58 0.63
C ILE A 28 -18.10 4.08 -0.19
N ARG A 29 -18.50 2.81 -0.03
CA ARG A 29 -19.67 2.24 -0.72
C ARG A 29 -20.92 3.10 -0.51
N ASP A 30 -21.15 3.51 0.74
CA ASP A 30 -22.36 4.30 1.09
C ASP A 30 -22.32 5.68 0.45
N ILE A 31 -21.14 6.32 0.39
CA ILE A 31 -20.94 7.59 -0.31
C ILE A 31 -21.18 7.44 -1.82
N LEU A 32 -20.67 6.40 -2.44
CA LEU A 32 -20.85 6.16 -3.87
C LEU A 32 -22.33 5.91 -4.21
N ASN A 33 -23.07 5.23 -3.32
CA ASN A 33 -24.53 5.07 -3.45
C ASN A 33 -25.27 6.42 -3.27
N GLU A 34 -24.88 7.24 -2.28
CA GLU A 34 -25.41 8.60 -2.06
C GLU A 34 -25.18 9.48 -3.29
N PHE A 35 -24.05 9.32 -3.98
CA PHE A 35 -23.73 10.04 -5.21
C PHE A 35 -24.45 9.53 -6.46
N GLY A 36 -25.23 8.46 -6.31
CA GLY A 36 -26.10 7.97 -7.37
C GLY A 36 -25.35 7.18 -8.47
N LEU A 37 -24.28 6.49 -8.14
CA LEU A 37 -23.62 5.61 -9.09
C LEU A 37 -24.55 4.44 -9.47
N ASP A 38 -24.50 3.98 -10.72
CA ASP A 38 -25.42 2.97 -11.27
C ASP A 38 -25.34 1.59 -10.59
N LYS A 39 -24.16 1.22 -10.13
CA LYS A 39 -23.91 -0.01 -9.39
C LYS A 39 -22.73 0.17 -8.46
N VAL A 40 -22.92 -0.13 -7.19
CA VAL A 40 -21.85 -0.15 -6.18
C VAL A 40 -21.95 -1.45 -5.39
N HIS A 41 -20.83 -2.14 -5.20
CA HIS A 41 -20.77 -3.31 -4.35
C HIS A 41 -19.36 -3.49 -3.74
N ILE A 42 -19.32 -4.27 -2.69
CA ILE A 42 -18.06 -4.78 -2.11
C ILE A 42 -17.99 -6.25 -2.52
N ASP A 43 -16.85 -6.65 -3.05
CA ASP A 43 -16.64 -8.04 -3.48
C ASP A 43 -16.18 -8.96 -2.33
N GLU A 44 -15.89 -10.21 -2.65
CA GLU A 44 -15.49 -11.23 -1.67
C GLU A 44 -14.12 -10.98 -1.02
N LEU A 45 -13.27 -10.16 -1.63
CA LEU A 45 -11.99 -9.75 -1.04
C LEU A 45 -12.11 -8.52 -0.14
N GLY A 46 -13.19 -7.75 -0.30
CA GLY A 46 -13.42 -6.48 0.39
C GLY A 46 -13.20 -5.25 -0.48
N ASP A 47 -12.93 -5.42 -1.77
CA ASP A 47 -12.74 -4.34 -2.74
C ASP A 47 -14.05 -3.60 -2.99
N VAL A 48 -14.00 -2.27 -3.06
CA VAL A 48 -15.17 -1.46 -3.44
C VAL A 48 -15.15 -1.19 -4.94
N ILE A 49 -16.21 -1.62 -5.62
CA ILE A 49 -16.35 -1.45 -7.07
C ILE A 49 -17.59 -0.61 -7.37
N GLY A 50 -17.40 0.51 -8.05
CA GLY A 50 -18.45 1.44 -8.46
C GLY A 50 -18.48 1.64 -9.97
N PHE A 51 -19.65 1.74 -10.56
CA PHE A 51 -19.87 1.97 -12.00
C PHE A 51 -20.67 3.25 -12.23
N VAL A 52 -20.21 4.06 -13.18
CA VAL A 52 -20.96 5.15 -13.77
C VAL A 52 -21.10 4.86 -15.26
N LYS A 53 -22.33 4.62 -15.71
CA LYS A 53 -22.64 4.22 -17.09
C LYS A 53 -23.09 5.43 -17.90
N GLY A 54 -22.40 5.66 -19.01
CA GLY A 54 -22.86 6.58 -20.03
C GLY A 54 -23.77 5.93 -21.06
N ARG A 55 -24.01 6.66 -22.17
CA ARG A 55 -24.85 6.20 -23.27
C ARG A 55 -24.27 5.01 -24.06
N SER A 56 -22.96 4.78 -23.93
CA SER A 56 -22.24 3.69 -24.58
C SER A 56 -21.37 2.94 -23.58
N LEU A 57 -20.91 1.75 -23.95
CA LEU A 57 -20.00 0.98 -23.10
C LEU A 57 -18.56 1.47 -23.16
N ARG A 58 -18.19 2.17 -24.24
CA ARG A 58 -16.84 2.68 -24.47
C ARG A 58 -16.82 4.19 -24.70
N PRO A 59 -15.72 4.88 -24.34
CA PRO A 59 -14.51 4.31 -23.72
C PRO A 59 -14.77 3.73 -22.31
N LEU A 60 -14.03 2.66 -21.96
CA LEU A 60 -14.02 2.07 -20.62
C LEU A 60 -12.82 2.63 -19.86
N VAL A 61 -13.11 3.44 -18.86
CA VAL A 61 -12.10 4.09 -18.02
C VAL A 61 -12.16 3.49 -16.61
N VAL A 62 -11.01 3.14 -16.06
CA VAL A 62 -10.88 2.64 -14.69
C VAL A 62 -10.06 3.62 -13.87
N LEU A 63 -10.58 4.02 -12.71
CA LEU A 63 -9.83 4.72 -11.67
C LEU A 63 -9.57 3.72 -10.55
N GLU A 64 -8.31 3.54 -10.22
CA GLU A 64 -7.88 2.57 -9.22
C GLU A 64 -7.07 3.23 -8.11
N GLY A 65 -7.30 2.77 -6.86
CA GLY A 65 -6.55 3.15 -5.69
C GLY A 65 -6.78 2.20 -4.54
N HIS A 66 -5.82 2.14 -3.60
CA HIS A 66 -5.91 1.25 -2.46
C HIS A 66 -6.45 1.94 -1.20
N MET A 67 -7.22 1.18 -0.42
CA MET A 67 -7.84 1.65 0.83
C MET A 67 -6.96 1.45 2.06
N ASP A 68 -6.04 0.52 1.99
CA ASP A 68 -5.15 0.22 3.11
C ASP A 68 -4.02 1.24 3.26
N HIS A 69 -3.34 1.16 4.35
CA HIS A 69 -2.13 1.92 4.67
C HIS A 69 -1.24 1.14 5.63
N VAL A 70 0.05 1.44 5.60
CA VAL A 70 1.04 0.90 6.55
C VAL A 70 0.83 1.42 7.97
N SER A 71 1.40 0.72 8.96
CA SER A 71 1.38 1.15 10.36
C SER A 71 1.85 2.61 10.52
N PRO A 72 1.25 3.38 11.44
CA PRO A 72 1.75 4.72 11.79
C PRO A 72 3.14 4.71 12.43
N GLY A 73 3.62 3.55 12.90
CA GLY A 73 4.92 3.42 13.56
C GLY A 73 4.93 4.02 14.96
N ASN A 74 6.02 4.66 15.36
CA ASN A 74 6.15 5.28 16.68
C ASN A 74 5.28 6.54 16.77
N LEU A 75 4.24 6.48 17.61
CA LEU A 75 3.26 7.56 17.78
C LEU A 75 3.85 8.83 18.39
N GLU A 76 4.96 8.74 19.14
CA GLU A 76 5.63 9.90 19.74
C GLU A 76 6.30 10.81 18.70
N LEU A 77 6.57 10.30 17.52
CA LEU A 77 7.18 11.07 16.42
C LEU A 77 6.14 11.86 15.60
N TRP A 78 4.85 11.67 15.87
CA TRP A 78 3.81 12.38 15.16
C TRP A 78 3.54 13.76 15.77
N LYS A 79 3.46 14.79 14.92
CA LYS A 79 3.09 16.16 15.33
C LYS A 79 1.61 16.29 15.69
N CYS A 80 0.75 15.42 15.16
CA CYS A 80 -0.66 15.30 15.46
C CYS A 80 -1.03 13.81 15.46
N GLN A 81 -2.17 13.42 16.02
CA GLN A 81 -2.59 12.02 16.01
C GLN A 81 -2.71 11.50 14.57
N PRO A 82 -2.21 10.28 14.26
CA PRO A 82 -2.16 9.74 12.91
C PRO A 82 -3.49 9.75 12.15
N TYR A 83 -4.59 9.68 12.86
CA TYR A 83 -5.94 9.62 12.28
C TYR A 83 -6.79 10.85 12.61
N SER A 84 -6.19 11.94 13.09
CA SER A 84 -6.92 13.20 13.35
C SER A 84 -7.38 13.90 12.08
N ALA A 85 -6.68 13.72 10.99
CA ALA A 85 -6.89 14.42 9.72
C ALA A 85 -6.93 15.95 9.91
N GLU A 86 -6.05 16.46 10.75
CA GLU A 86 -5.93 17.91 10.98
C GLU A 86 -5.52 18.63 9.71
N VAL A 87 -6.09 19.81 9.52
CA VAL A 87 -5.70 20.71 8.42
C VAL A 87 -4.79 21.80 8.99
N ILE A 88 -3.51 21.75 8.63
CA ILE A 88 -2.51 22.70 9.08
C ILE A 88 -1.88 23.37 7.85
N ASN A 89 -1.98 24.70 7.75
CA ASN A 89 -1.47 25.46 6.62
C ASN A 89 -1.96 24.94 5.24
N GLY A 90 -3.22 24.51 5.15
CA GLY A 90 -3.81 24.00 3.92
C GLY A 90 -3.48 22.56 3.57
N ASN A 91 -2.75 21.82 4.41
CA ASN A 91 -2.40 20.42 4.22
C ASN A 91 -3.15 19.53 5.21
N ILE A 92 -3.66 18.39 4.75
CA ILE A 92 -4.27 17.35 5.59
C ILE A 92 -3.14 16.47 6.14
N PHE A 93 -3.03 16.42 7.47
CA PHE A 93 -2.06 15.56 8.15
C PHE A 93 -2.71 14.26 8.61
N GLY A 94 -2.07 13.14 8.31
CA GLY A 94 -2.52 11.83 8.79
C GLY A 94 -1.91 10.67 8.03
N ARG A 95 -1.94 9.47 8.64
CA ARG A 95 -1.53 8.21 8.00
C ARG A 95 -2.52 7.90 6.86
N GLY A 96 -1.99 7.54 5.68
CA GLY A 96 -2.78 7.29 4.48
C GLY A 96 -3.30 8.57 3.78
N ALA A 97 -2.98 9.79 4.27
CA ALA A 97 -3.45 11.01 3.62
C ALA A 97 -2.89 11.16 2.19
N VAL A 98 -1.59 10.95 2.01
CA VAL A 98 -0.92 11.02 0.71
C VAL A 98 -1.02 9.70 -0.03
N ASP A 99 -0.85 8.61 0.68
CA ASP A 99 -0.84 7.24 0.17
C ASP A 99 -1.96 6.42 0.83
N MET A 100 -3.21 6.29 0.19
CA MET A 100 -3.55 7.19 -0.92
C MET A 100 -5.02 7.69 -0.82
N LYS A 101 -5.53 7.84 0.43
CA LYS A 101 -6.94 8.17 0.73
C LYS A 101 -7.40 9.52 0.14
N ALA A 102 -6.48 10.50 -0.02
CA ALA A 102 -6.83 11.75 -0.69
C ALA A 102 -7.12 11.53 -2.18
N SER A 103 -6.37 10.66 -2.84
CA SER A 103 -6.64 10.26 -4.23
C SER A 103 -7.97 9.53 -4.36
N ILE A 104 -8.29 8.61 -3.43
CA ILE A 104 -9.62 7.95 -3.38
C ILE A 104 -10.73 8.99 -3.26
N ALA A 105 -10.58 10.01 -2.40
CA ALA A 105 -11.55 11.07 -2.28
C ALA A 105 -11.71 11.87 -3.58
N ALA A 106 -10.62 12.20 -4.24
CA ALA A 106 -10.63 12.90 -5.52
C ALA A 106 -11.34 12.09 -6.62
N MET A 107 -11.04 10.80 -6.73
CA MET A 107 -11.69 9.87 -7.66
C MET A 107 -13.19 9.70 -7.38
N THR A 108 -13.57 9.59 -6.11
CA THR A 108 -14.97 9.54 -5.66
C THR A 108 -15.74 10.79 -6.11
N PHE A 109 -15.12 11.96 -5.97
CA PHE A 109 -15.73 13.22 -6.43
C PHE A 109 -15.77 13.34 -7.96
N ALA A 110 -14.73 12.90 -8.66
CA ALA A 110 -14.73 12.85 -10.12
C ALA A 110 -15.87 11.97 -10.64
N ALA A 111 -16.10 10.81 -10.03
CA ALA A 111 -17.22 9.93 -10.40
C ALA A 111 -18.59 10.58 -10.14
N LYS A 112 -18.75 11.32 -9.03
CA LYS A 112 -19.96 12.11 -8.76
C LYS A 112 -20.23 13.15 -9.86
N GLU A 113 -19.20 13.88 -10.28
CA GLU A 113 -19.32 14.90 -11.34
C GLU A 113 -19.69 14.26 -12.68
N VAL A 114 -19.14 13.08 -12.99
CA VAL A 114 -19.46 12.34 -14.20
C VAL A 114 -20.88 11.79 -14.15
N SER A 115 -21.31 11.19 -13.00
CA SER A 115 -22.65 10.60 -12.84
C SER A 115 -23.79 11.63 -12.98
N SER A 116 -23.49 12.90 -12.69
CA SER A 116 -24.47 13.99 -12.77
C SER A 116 -24.66 14.56 -14.19
N LYS A 117 -23.91 14.08 -15.17
CA LYS A 117 -23.87 14.61 -16.55
C LYS A 117 -24.10 13.53 -17.58
N GLU A 118 -24.72 13.87 -18.70
CA GLU A 118 -24.71 13.00 -19.86
C GLU A 118 -23.30 12.83 -20.39
N HIS A 119 -22.86 11.59 -20.62
CA HIS A 119 -21.55 11.25 -21.13
C HIS A 119 -21.57 9.97 -21.96
N GLU A 120 -20.53 9.75 -22.72
CA GLU A 120 -20.26 8.49 -23.39
C GLU A 120 -19.32 7.63 -22.52
N GLY A 121 -19.32 6.32 -22.77
CA GLY A 121 -18.43 5.39 -22.09
C GLY A 121 -18.90 4.93 -20.71
N THR A 122 -18.03 4.20 -20.06
CA THR A 122 -18.25 3.68 -18.71
C THR A 122 -17.05 4.04 -17.85
N LEU A 123 -17.29 4.65 -16.69
CA LEU A 123 -16.30 4.87 -15.66
C LEU A 123 -16.45 3.78 -14.58
N VAL A 124 -15.34 3.16 -14.19
CA VAL A 124 -15.29 2.17 -13.10
C VAL A 124 -14.34 2.66 -12.03
N LEU A 125 -14.81 2.68 -10.80
CA LEU A 125 -13.98 2.88 -9.61
C LEU A 125 -13.61 1.52 -9.04
N CYS A 126 -12.33 1.31 -8.76
CA CYS A 126 -11.79 0.12 -8.13
C CYS A 126 -10.96 0.56 -6.91
N PHE A 127 -11.54 0.50 -5.71
CA PHE A 127 -10.82 0.79 -4.48
C PHE A 127 -10.48 -0.53 -3.81
N VAL A 128 -9.20 -0.88 -3.85
CA VAL A 128 -8.69 -2.21 -3.52
C VAL A 128 -8.22 -2.31 -2.08
N VAL A 129 -8.18 -3.55 -1.59
CA VAL A 129 -7.61 -3.93 -0.30
C VAL A 129 -6.21 -4.53 -0.47
N HIS A 130 -5.43 -4.58 0.63
CA HIS A 130 -4.15 -5.30 0.71
C HIS A 130 -3.07 -4.87 -0.29
N GLU A 131 -3.09 -3.67 -0.84
CA GLU A 131 -2.07 -3.24 -1.80
C GLU A 131 -0.68 -3.24 -1.17
N GLU A 132 -0.55 -2.68 0.03
CA GLU A 132 0.72 -2.51 0.76
C GLU A 132 1.43 -3.84 1.11
N THR A 133 0.66 -4.93 1.13
CA THR A 133 1.18 -6.25 1.52
C THR A 133 1.22 -7.26 0.37
N VAL A 134 0.27 -7.19 -0.57
CA VAL A 134 0.14 -8.17 -1.67
C VAL A 134 -0.22 -7.47 -2.97
N GLU A 135 0.70 -6.63 -3.46
CA GLU A 135 0.53 -5.77 -4.64
C GLU A 135 -0.13 -6.48 -5.83
N GLY A 136 -1.14 -5.82 -6.41
CA GLY A 136 -1.79 -6.22 -7.67
C GLY A 136 -2.71 -7.44 -7.58
N THR A 137 -2.86 -8.09 -6.42
CA THR A 137 -3.72 -9.29 -6.29
C THR A 137 -5.20 -8.92 -6.38
N ALA A 138 -5.63 -7.90 -5.66
CA ALA A 138 -7.01 -7.43 -5.62
C ALA A 138 -7.44 -6.90 -6.98
N ILE A 139 -6.70 -5.98 -7.59
CA ILE A 139 -7.06 -5.45 -8.92
C ILE A 139 -7.09 -6.55 -10.01
N ARG A 140 -6.22 -7.54 -9.93
CA ARG A 140 -6.26 -8.71 -10.83
C ARG A 140 -7.55 -9.51 -10.68
N HIS A 141 -8.07 -9.63 -9.45
CA HIS A 141 -9.35 -10.26 -9.16
C HIS A 141 -10.49 -9.47 -9.80
N ILE A 142 -10.53 -8.14 -9.60
CA ILE A 142 -11.55 -7.24 -10.17
C ILE A 142 -11.56 -7.31 -11.70
N ILE A 143 -10.39 -7.23 -12.35
CA ILE A 143 -10.28 -7.30 -13.82
C ILE A 143 -10.88 -8.60 -14.34
N LYS A 144 -10.67 -9.73 -13.68
CA LYS A 144 -11.19 -11.02 -14.11
C LYS A 144 -12.70 -11.19 -13.89
N ARG A 145 -13.25 -10.57 -12.84
CA ARG A 145 -14.61 -10.83 -12.37
C ARG A 145 -15.62 -9.72 -12.66
N ALA A 146 -15.20 -8.47 -12.52
CA ALA A 146 -16.09 -7.32 -12.59
C ALA A 146 -15.95 -6.52 -13.89
N ILE A 147 -14.74 -6.40 -14.44
CA ILE A 147 -14.48 -5.63 -15.65
C ILE A 147 -14.64 -6.53 -16.87
N ARG A 148 -15.60 -6.18 -17.75
CA ARG A 148 -15.82 -6.89 -19.01
C ARG A 148 -15.00 -6.28 -20.12
N GLY A 149 -13.92 -6.95 -20.51
CA GLY A 149 -13.02 -6.53 -21.60
C GLY A 149 -11.78 -5.78 -21.09
N VAL A 150 -11.01 -5.26 -22.03
CA VAL A 150 -9.80 -4.48 -21.75
C VAL A 150 -10.20 -3.02 -21.59
N PRO A 151 -9.84 -2.32 -20.48
CA PRO A 151 -10.04 -0.88 -20.35
C PRO A 151 -9.30 -0.09 -21.44
N ASP A 152 -9.90 1.01 -21.90
CA ASP A 152 -9.25 1.94 -22.82
C ASP A 152 -8.24 2.83 -22.10
N LEU A 153 -8.49 3.09 -20.79
CA LEU A 153 -7.61 3.85 -19.91
C LEU A 153 -7.72 3.32 -18.48
N VAL A 154 -6.59 3.21 -17.80
CA VAL A 154 -6.51 2.98 -16.34
C VAL A 154 -5.70 4.10 -15.74
N VAL A 155 -6.25 4.74 -14.71
CA VAL A 155 -5.58 5.76 -13.91
C VAL A 155 -5.36 5.19 -12.50
N LEU A 156 -4.09 5.04 -12.13
CA LEU A 156 -3.68 4.68 -10.78
C LEU A 156 -3.46 5.98 -9.99
N GLY A 157 -4.12 6.11 -8.85
CA GLY A 157 -4.11 7.35 -8.05
C GLY A 157 -2.94 7.47 -7.08
N GLU A 158 -1.85 6.78 -7.34
CA GLU A 158 -0.64 6.83 -6.52
C GLU A 158 -0.02 8.23 -6.40
N ALA A 159 0.71 8.45 -5.31
CA ALA A 159 1.34 9.73 -5.01
C ALA A 159 2.53 10.00 -5.93
N THR A 160 2.34 10.84 -6.93
CA THR A 160 3.36 11.23 -7.92
C THR A 160 3.66 12.74 -7.92
N ASN A 161 3.18 13.46 -6.91
CA ASN A 161 3.20 14.93 -6.89
C ASN A 161 2.56 15.57 -8.14
N LEU A 162 1.49 14.95 -8.66
CA LEU A 162 0.77 15.28 -9.89
C LEU A 162 1.60 15.11 -11.18
N ASP A 163 2.75 14.46 -11.11
CA ASP A 163 3.52 14.06 -12.28
C ASP A 163 2.96 12.76 -12.88
N LEU A 164 3.17 12.56 -14.16
CA LEU A 164 2.83 11.32 -14.84
C LEU A 164 3.93 10.26 -14.60
N GLY A 165 3.61 9.21 -13.86
CA GLY A 165 4.49 8.04 -13.71
C GLY A 165 4.59 7.26 -15.02
N ILE A 166 5.80 7.16 -15.58
CA ILE A 166 6.07 6.46 -16.85
C ILE A 166 6.65 5.06 -16.67
N GLY A 167 6.78 4.60 -15.43
CA GLY A 167 7.31 3.29 -15.07
C GLY A 167 7.64 3.22 -13.59
N HIS A 168 7.87 2.02 -13.09
CA HIS A 168 8.25 1.75 -11.72
C HIS A 168 9.29 0.65 -11.63
N ARG A 169 9.96 0.56 -10.48
CA ARG A 169 10.89 -0.54 -10.18
C ARG A 169 10.10 -1.78 -9.78
N GLY A 170 10.64 -2.96 -10.11
CA GLY A 170 10.13 -4.20 -9.56
C GLY A 170 10.39 -4.30 -8.05
N ARG A 171 9.60 -5.10 -7.34
CA ARG A 171 9.76 -5.39 -5.91
C ARG A 171 9.86 -6.89 -5.66
N ALA A 172 10.73 -7.28 -4.73
CA ALA A 172 10.75 -8.61 -4.14
C ALA A 172 10.99 -8.49 -2.64
N VAL A 173 10.22 -9.22 -1.86
CA VAL A 173 10.48 -9.41 -0.43
C VAL A 173 11.25 -10.72 -0.28
N ILE A 174 12.45 -10.64 0.30
CA ILE A 174 13.36 -11.77 0.47
C ILE A 174 13.40 -12.12 1.95
N ASN A 175 12.98 -13.35 2.28
CA ASN A 175 13.09 -13.90 3.63
C ASN A 175 14.35 -14.78 3.69
N VAL A 176 15.27 -14.43 4.59
CA VAL A 176 16.48 -15.21 4.85
C VAL A 176 16.40 -15.80 6.26
N GLU A 177 16.52 -17.10 6.36
CA GLU A 177 16.61 -17.82 7.62
C GLU A 177 18.04 -18.35 7.82
N LEU A 178 18.61 -18.03 8.97
CA LEU A 178 19.95 -18.45 9.36
C LEU A 178 19.86 -19.34 10.58
N SER A 179 20.34 -20.57 10.45
CA SER A 179 20.39 -21.55 11.52
C SER A 179 21.76 -21.59 12.18
N GLY A 180 21.77 -21.70 13.49
CA GLY A 180 22.96 -21.80 14.33
C GLY A 180 22.89 -23.02 15.26
N ARG A 181 23.49 -22.86 16.43
CA ARG A 181 23.46 -23.84 17.52
C ARG A 181 23.40 -23.12 18.85
N THR A 182 22.39 -23.46 19.66
CA THR A 182 22.25 -22.88 20.99
C THR A 182 23.36 -23.37 21.94
N ALA A 183 23.70 -22.52 22.90
CA ALA A 183 24.57 -22.83 24.04
C ALA A 183 24.23 -21.85 25.17
N HIS A 184 24.72 -22.13 26.37
CA HIS A 184 24.60 -21.16 27.47
C HIS A 184 25.46 -19.93 27.15
N ALA A 185 24.94 -18.73 27.43
CA ALA A 185 25.62 -17.48 27.09
C ALA A 185 26.99 -17.27 27.79
N SER A 186 27.25 -18.01 28.89
CA SER A 186 28.56 -18.00 29.55
C SER A 186 29.61 -18.91 28.88
N MET A 187 29.20 -19.73 27.89
CA MET A 187 30.04 -20.62 27.10
C MET A 187 29.76 -20.45 25.61
N PRO A 188 29.93 -19.23 25.06
CA PRO A 188 29.53 -18.90 23.71
C PRO A 188 30.29 -19.70 22.64
N GLU A 189 31.49 -20.18 22.94
CA GLU A 189 32.32 -21.02 22.08
C GLU A 189 31.70 -22.39 21.76
N LEU A 190 30.75 -22.85 22.57
CA LEU A 190 30.01 -24.09 22.35
C LEU A 190 28.81 -23.89 21.42
N GLY A 191 28.42 -22.63 21.15
CA GLY A 191 27.32 -22.27 20.30
C GLY A 191 27.73 -21.83 18.88
N LEU A 192 26.73 -21.61 18.06
CA LEU A 192 26.85 -20.90 16.77
C LEU A 192 25.75 -19.84 16.74
N ASN A 193 26.15 -18.58 16.93
CA ASN A 193 25.19 -17.48 17.06
C ASN A 193 24.63 -17.04 15.72
N ALA A 194 23.36 -17.40 15.47
CA ALA A 194 22.64 -17.02 14.24
C ALA A 194 22.44 -15.49 14.11
N LEU A 195 22.30 -14.77 15.22
CA LEU A 195 22.18 -13.31 15.22
C LEU A 195 23.47 -12.61 14.78
N HIS A 196 24.64 -13.16 15.17
CA HIS A 196 25.91 -12.67 14.67
C HIS A 196 26.08 -12.91 13.15
N ALA A 197 25.60 -14.06 12.65
CA ALA A 197 25.60 -14.34 11.21
C ALA A 197 24.67 -13.36 10.46
N ALA A 198 23.49 -13.09 11.02
CA ALA A 198 22.55 -12.11 10.47
C ALA A 198 23.14 -10.68 10.41
N SER A 199 23.80 -10.24 11.46
CA SER A 199 24.43 -8.90 11.51
C SER A 199 25.54 -8.76 10.45
N LYS A 200 26.33 -9.82 10.22
CA LYS A 200 27.36 -9.82 9.16
C LYS A 200 26.74 -9.77 7.77
N LEU A 201 25.64 -10.50 7.52
CA LEU A 201 24.94 -10.46 6.24
C LEU A 201 24.34 -9.07 5.97
N ILE A 202 23.70 -8.46 6.97
CA ILE A 202 23.14 -7.11 6.85
C ILE A 202 24.26 -6.10 6.52
N LYS A 203 25.37 -6.15 7.27
CA LYS A 203 26.50 -5.29 7.01
C LYS A 203 27.07 -5.45 5.59
N TYR A 204 27.24 -6.70 5.13
CA TYR A 204 27.70 -6.99 3.77
C TYR A 204 26.74 -6.41 2.71
N ILE A 205 25.42 -6.54 2.91
CA ILE A 205 24.44 -6.00 1.97
C ILE A 205 24.53 -4.47 1.91
N GLU A 206 24.67 -3.80 3.06
CA GLU A 206 24.72 -2.33 3.12
C GLU A 206 26.01 -1.76 2.57
N GLU A 207 27.16 -2.34 2.94
CA GLU A 207 28.48 -1.78 2.66
C GLU A 207 29.07 -2.25 1.31
N GLU A 208 28.75 -3.47 0.88
CA GLU A 208 29.36 -4.06 -0.29
C GLU A 208 28.36 -4.23 -1.45
N LEU A 209 27.20 -4.83 -1.19
CA LEU A 209 26.27 -5.17 -2.26
C LEU A 209 25.46 -3.96 -2.75
N ASN A 210 24.91 -3.14 -1.84
CA ASN A 210 24.09 -1.99 -2.23
C ASN A 210 24.84 -0.94 -3.06
N PRO A 211 26.13 -0.62 -2.79
CA PRO A 211 26.89 0.30 -3.64
C PRO A 211 26.99 -0.14 -5.10
N ASP A 212 27.07 -1.46 -5.35
CA ASP A 212 27.29 -2.05 -6.67
C ASP A 212 26.00 -2.35 -7.44
N LEU A 213 24.85 -2.09 -6.82
CA LEU A 213 23.57 -2.34 -7.49
C LEU A 213 23.37 -1.40 -8.69
N PRO A 214 22.75 -1.91 -9.78
CA PRO A 214 22.62 -1.17 -11.02
C PRO A 214 21.79 0.11 -10.87
N LEU A 215 22.12 1.09 -11.69
CA LEU A 215 21.43 2.38 -11.81
C LEU A 215 20.75 2.46 -13.18
N HIS A 216 19.46 2.71 -13.19
CA HIS A 216 18.72 3.01 -14.42
C HIS A 216 18.49 4.52 -14.54
N GLN A 217 18.68 5.07 -15.73
CA GLN A 217 18.61 6.52 -15.98
C GLN A 217 17.29 7.16 -15.53
N LYS A 218 16.15 6.47 -15.69
CA LYS A 218 14.82 6.99 -15.33
C LYS A 218 14.28 6.42 -14.02
N LEU A 219 14.56 5.15 -13.71
CA LEU A 219 14.01 4.48 -12.54
C LEU A 219 14.87 4.64 -11.27
N GLY A 220 16.05 5.24 -11.41
CA GLY A 220 16.99 5.40 -10.30
C GLY A 220 17.75 4.11 -9.98
N LYS A 221 18.33 4.04 -8.79
CA LYS A 221 19.16 2.93 -8.34
C LYS A 221 18.29 1.78 -7.81
N ALA A 222 18.68 0.56 -8.14
CA ALA A 222 18.17 -0.62 -7.45
C ALA A 222 18.64 -0.63 -5.99
N THR A 223 17.85 -1.19 -5.06
CA THR A 223 18.16 -1.18 -3.62
C THR A 223 17.80 -2.49 -2.95
N ILE A 224 18.50 -2.80 -1.86
CA ILE A 224 18.08 -3.81 -0.87
C ILE A 224 18.06 -3.12 0.49
N ALA A 225 16.92 -3.14 1.17
CA ALA A 225 16.78 -2.58 2.51
C ALA A 225 16.41 -3.68 3.51
N THR A 226 17.06 -3.71 4.66
CA THR A 226 16.65 -4.57 5.77
C THR A 226 15.41 -3.97 6.42
N ILE A 227 14.29 -4.69 6.44
CA ILE A 227 13.01 -4.22 7.00
C ILE A 227 12.61 -4.93 8.29
N SER A 228 13.19 -6.10 8.60
CA SER A 228 12.97 -6.81 9.85
C SER A 228 14.16 -7.71 10.18
N LEU A 229 14.43 -7.86 11.48
CA LEU A 229 15.36 -8.84 12.03
C LEU A 229 14.75 -9.42 13.30
N ASP A 230 14.56 -10.73 13.31
CA ASP A 230 14.14 -11.51 14.47
C ASP A 230 15.18 -12.58 14.81
N ALA A 231 15.29 -12.90 16.12
CA ALA A 231 16.15 -13.99 16.58
C ALA A 231 15.43 -14.82 17.65
N SER A 232 15.77 -16.10 17.74
CA SER A 232 15.21 -17.05 18.71
C SER A 232 16.34 -17.94 19.27
N PRO A 233 16.25 -18.30 20.57
CA PRO A 233 15.28 -17.83 21.57
C PRO A 233 15.45 -16.34 21.94
N LYS A 234 14.35 -15.66 22.28
CA LYS A 234 14.34 -14.22 22.58
C LYS A 234 14.68 -13.89 24.05
N ALA A 235 14.67 -14.88 24.92
CA ALA A 235 14.84 -14.67 26.35
C ALA A 235 15.73 -15.74 26.99
N GLY A 236 16.38 -15.38 28.10
CA GLY A 236 17.28 -16.25 28.85
C GLY A 236 18.75 -16.17 28.41
N PRO A 237 19.68 -16.77 29.18
CA PRO A 237 21.10 -16.73 28.90
C PRO A 237 21.49 -17.77 27.82
N GLN A 238 20.93 -17.64 26.61
CA GLN A 238 21.12 -18.61 25.52
C GLN A 238 21.64 -17.92 24.27
N ILE A 239 22.55 -18.58 23.56
CA ILE A 239 22.98 -18.16 22.22
C ILE A 239 21.84 -18.43 21.24
N PRO A 240 21.36 -17.41 20.48
CA PRO A 240 20.34 -17.61 19.45
C PRO A 240 20.82 -18.58 18.36
N ASP A 241 19.99 -19.58 18.07
CA ASP A 241 20.26 -20.60 17.04
C ASP A 241 19.42 -20.42 15.78
N LEU A 242 18.56 -19.41 15.76
CA LEU A 242 17.77 -19.03 14.61
C LEU A 242 17.71 -17.51 14.49
N SER A 243 17.92 -17.00 13.26
CA SER A 243 17.62 -15.61 12.91
C SER A 243 16.86 -15.56 11.59
N ARG A 244 15.87 -14.66 11.51
CA ARG A 244 15.12 -14.37 10.30
C ARG A 244 15.26 -12.91 9.94
N ILE A 245 15.59 -12.66 8.69
CA ILE A 245 15.76 -11.31 8.14
C ILE A 245 14.79 -11.15 6.98
N LEU A 246 14.06 -10.04 6.93
CA LEU A 246 13.30 -9.63 5.75
C LEU A 246 14.02 -8.48 5.06
N PHE A 247 14.18 -8.61 3.75
CA PHE A 247 14.70 -7.55 2.89
C PHE A 247 13.66 -7.13 1.88
N ASP A 248 13.51 -5.82 1.66
CA ASP A 248 12.80 -5.23 0.51
C ASP A 248 13.82 -4.95 -0.59
N ARG A 249 13.65 -5.62 -1.72
CA ARG A 249 14.51 -5.50 -2.92
C ARG A 249 13.77 -4.75 -4.01
N ARG A 250 14.28 -3.58 -4.41
CA ARG A 250 13.79 -2.84 -5.57
C ARG A 250 14.68 -3.12 -6.78
N MET A 251 14.07 -3.65 -7.85
CA MET A 251 14.75 -4.13 -9.07
C MET A 251 14.49 -3.18 -10.25
N ILE A 252 15.43 -3.10 -11.15
CA ILE A 252 15.35 -2.38 -12.44
C ILE A 252 15.63 -3.34 -13.59
#